data_241928266800f3c60943d8efad05406b
#
_entry.id   241928266800f3c60943d8efad05406b
#
_cell.length_a   1.000
_cell.length_b   1.000
_cell.length_c   1.000
_cell.angle_alpha   90.00
_cell.angle_beta   90.00
_cell.angle_gamma   90.00
#
_symmetry.space_group_name_H-M   'P 1'
#
loop_
_entity.id
_entity.type
_entity.pdbx_description
1 polymer ?
#
loop_
_entity_poly.entity_id
_entity_poly.type
_entity_poly.pdbx_seq_one_letter_code
_entity_poly.pdbx_strand_id
1 'polypeptide(L)'
;QQWGAMTEGDYVVTSLITCIGLGIAYIVGGLGIVIVTGLSGSIFALRGKEGRFPLRSMITIRWAFALVFHRVALIFLSTIVPSMFSTLYYKMMGLNMGSGVIINTPRINDAPMITLGDGVVIGGEATINGHLVEQGELVLAPVTIGSGSLIGGGSVIQPGSKIGKDAIVASRAVVPKWTVIPDGETWGGIPAKCIRKADGTKPG
;
A
#
# COMPACT_ATOMS: atom_id res chain seq x y z
N GLN A 1 10.95 23.14 53.20
CA GLN A 1 11.04 22.15 52.12
C GLN A 1 12.25 22.50 51.29
N GLN A 2 13.40 21.75 51.47
CA GLN A 2 14.58 21.89 50.63
C GLN A 2 14.29 21.19 49.32
N TRP A 3 14.11 21.96 48.28
CA TRP A 3 14.25 21.47 46.91
C TRP A 3 15.76 21.26 46.68
N GLY A 4 16.25 20.02 46.80
CA GLY A 4 17.61 19.69 46.49
C GLY A 4 17.91 20.06 45.05
N ALA A 5 18.96 20.84 44.81
CA ALA A 5 19.39 21.14 43.48
C ALA A 5 19.82 19.81 42.76
N MET A 6 19.21 19.51 41.59
CA MET A 6 19.55 18.35 40.79
C MET A 6 21.03 18.45 40.40
N THR A 7 21.78 17.37 40.52
CA THR A 7 23.16 17.28 40.05
C THR A 7 23.19 17.14 38.52
N GLU A 8 24.32 17.41 37.86
CA GLU A 8 24.50 17.16 36.42
C GLU A 8 24.17 15.71 36.06
N GLY A 9 24.53 14.76 36.94
CA GLY A 9 24.18 13.34 36.74
C GLY A 9 22.68 13.08 36.75
N ASP A 10 21.90 13.76 37.59
CA ASP A 10 20.44 13.65 37.65
C ASP A 10 19.80 14.19 36.38
N TYR A 11 20.30 15.28 35.81
CA TYR A 11 19.82 15.82 34.53
C TYR A 11 20.07 14.84 33.37
N VAL A 12 21.25 14.22 33.30
CA VAL A 12 21.56 13.24 32.26
C VAL A 12 20.64 12.02 32.36
N VAL A 13 20.49 11.45 33.54
CA VAL A 13 19.61 10.28 33.76
C VAL A 13 18.16 10.62 33.43
N THR A 14 17.65 11.76 33.89
CA THR A 14 16.28 12.20 33.59
C THR A 14 16.08 12.41 32.09
N SER A 15 17.03 13.01 31.41
CA SER A 15 16.96 13.20 29.95
C SER A 15 16.95 11.89 29.19
N LEU A 16 17.79 10.92 29.58
CA LEU A 16 17.80 9.59 28.97
C LEU A 16 16.47 8.85 29.16
N ILE A 17 15.93 8.85 30.39
CA ILE A 17 14.63 8.22 30.67
C ILE A 17 13.51 8.88 29.86
N THR A 18 13.53 10.21 29.76
CA THR A 18 12.55 10.96 28.96
C THR A 18 12.64 10.59 27.48
N CYS A 19 13.85 10.56 26.90
CA CYS A 19 14.05 10.17 25.49
C CYS A 19 13.58 8.74 25.22
N ILE A 20 13.90 7.79 26.10
CA ILE A 20 13.45 6.40 26.00
C ILE A 20 11.93 6.35 26.10
N GLY A 21 11.32 7.04 27.07
CA GLY A 21 9.88 7.09 27.24
C GLY A 21 9.16 7.65 26.01
N LEU A 22 9.67 8.73 25.41
CA LEU A 22 9.13 9.30 24.18
C LEU A 22 9.26 8.32 23.00
N GLY A 23 10.38 7.61 22.87
CA GLY A 23 10.58 6.59 21.84
C GLY A 23 9.57 5.45 21.95
N ILE A 24 9.36 4.94 23.17
CA ILE A 24 8.36 3.89 23.43
C ILE A 24 6.94 4.42 23.14
N ALA A 25 6.60 5.62 23.58
CA ALA A 25 5.30 6.23 23.34
C ALA A 25 5.03 6.42 21.85
N TYR A 26 6.03 6.80 21.07
CA TYR A 26 5.94 6.92 19.61
C TYR A 26 5.63 5.57 18.94
N ILE A 27 6.35 4.51 19.32
CA ILE A 27 6.14 3.16 18.76
C ILE A 27 4.76 2.62 19.15
N VAL A 28 4.42 2.66 20.43
CA VAL A 28 3.14 2.13 20.94
C VAL A 28 1.96 2.92 20.35
N GLY A 29 2.05 4.24 20.36
CA GLY A 29 1.03 5.13 19.79
C GLY A 29 0.88 4.91 18.27
N GLY A 30 1.99 4.79 17.55
CA GLY A 30 2.01 4.52 16.11
C GLY A 30 1.38 3.17 15.75
N LEU A 31 1.72 2.09 16.46
CA LEU A 31 1.07 0.80 16.28
C LEU A 31 -0.42 0.85 16.63
N GLY A 32 -0.79 1.60 17.67
CA GLY A 32 -2.19 1.85 18.03
C GLY A 32 -2.96 2.53 16.89
N ILE A 33 -2.38 3.56 16.26
CA ILE A 33 -2.97 4.23 15.08
C ILE A 33 -3.20 3.21 13.96
N VAL A 34 -2.19 2.39 13.63
CA VAL A 34 -2.29 1.39 12.55
C VAL A 34 -3.42 0.39 12.82
N ILE A 35 -3.54 -0.11 14.05
CA ILE A 35 -4.58 -1.07 14.43
C ILE A 35 -5.96 -0.43 14.37
N VAL A 36 -6.15 0.73 15.02
CA VAL A 36 -7.44 1.43 15.07
C VAL A 36 -7.91 1.82 13.69
N THR A 37 -7.03 2.38 12.86
CA THR A 37 -7.37 2.79 11.49
C THR A 37 -7.61 1.59 10.58
N GLY A 38 -6.87 0.48 10.75
CA GLY A 38 -7.10 -0.76 10.01
C GLY A 38 -8.46 -1.37 10.33
N LEU A 39 -8.84 -1.45 11.60
CA LEU A 39 -10.15 -1.95 12.04
C LEU A 39 -11.28 -1.02 11.57
N SER A 40 -11.15 0.29 11.78
CA SER A 40 -12.15 1.26 11.34
C SER A 40 -12.30 1.28 9.82
N GLY A 41 -11.18 1.28 9.09
CA GLY A 41 -11.17 1.26 7.64
C GLY A 41 -11.82 0.00 7.06
N SER A 42 -11.68 -1.15 7.72
CA SER A 42 -12.28 -2.41 7.29
C SER A 42 -13.82 -2.39 7.29
N ILE A 43 -14.43 -1.58 8.17
CA ILE A 43 -15.90 -1.39 8.24
C ILE A 43 -16.41 -0.69 6.97
N PHE A 44 -15.63 0.26 6.45
CA PHE A 44 -15.96 1.05 5.26
C PHE A 44 -15.43 0.41 3.96
N ALA A 45 -14.64 -0.65 4.05
CA ALA A 45 -14.05 -1.32 2.91
C ALA A 45 -15.10 -1.78 1.89
N LEU A 46 -14.89 -1.45 0.62
CA LEU A 46 -15.81 -1.77 -0.48
C LEU A 46 -15.41 -3.09 -1.15
N ARG A 47 -15.48 -4.19 -0.39
CA ARG A 47 -15.14 -5.52 -0.91
C ARG A 47 -16.10 -5.94 -2.02
N GLY A 48 -15.58 -6.34 -3.18
CA GLY A 48 -16.36 -6.82 -4.32
C GLY A 48 -17.23 -5.75 -4.99
N LYS A 49 -17.01 -4.47 -4.70
CA LYS A 49 -17.72 -3.37 -5.36
C LYS A 49 -16.86 -2.80 -6.48
N GLU A 50 -17.16 -3.20 -7.71
CA GLU A 50 -16.56 -2.62 -8.92
C GLU A 50 -17.61 -1.86 -9.72
N GLY A 51 -17.16 -0.92 -10.55
CA GLY A 51 -18.03 -0.12 -11.42
C GLY A 51 -17.80 1.38 -11.29
N ARG A 52 -18.73 2.14 -11.85
CA ARG A 52 -18.74 3.61 -11.87
C ARG A 52 -19.83 4.11 -10.94
N PHE A 53 -19.49 5.05 -10.08
CA PHE A 53 -20.39 5.56 -9.05
C PHE A 53 -20.35 7.10 -9.03
N PRO A 54 -21.52 7.78 -9.05
CA PRO A 54 -21.55 9.23 -8.90
C PRO A 54 -20.83 9.69 -7.63
N LEU A 55 -20.11 10.83 -7.68
CA LEU A 55 -19.35 11.33 -6.54
C LEU A 55 -20.19 11.60 -5.29
N ARG A 56 -21.51 11.82 -5.46
CA ARG A 56 -22.45 12.02 -4.34
C ARG A 56 -23.13 10.74 -3.86
N SER A 57 -22.71 9.56 -4.34
CA SER A 57 -23.31 8.28 -3.94
C SER A 57 -22.82 7.84 -2.55
N MET A 58 -23.61 7.02 -1.86
CA MET A 58 -23.23 6.41 -0.58
C MET A 58 -21.99 5.52 -0.71
N ILE A 59 -21.76 4.92 -1.89
CA ILE A 59 -20.56 4.12 -2.17
C ILE A 59 -19.33 5.01 -2.15
N THR A 60 -19.39 6.17 -2.82
CA THR A 60 -18.28 7.13 -2.82
C THR A 60 -18.00 7.70 -1.44
N ILE A 61 -19.04 7.98 -0.65
CA ILE A 61 -18.89 8.42 0.74
C ILE A 61 -18.18 7.35 1.58
N ARG A 62 -18.61 6.10 1.49
CA ARG A 62 -17.95 4.99 2.20
C ARG A 62 -16.49 4.81 1.76
N TRP A 63 -16.23 4.88 0.46
CA TRP A 63 -14.88 4.86 -0.08
C TRP A 63 -14.01 5.99 0.49
N ALA A 64 -14.54 7.22 0.54
CA ALA A 64 -13.83 8.36 1.09
C ALA A 64 -13.46 8.17 2.58
N PHE A 65 -14.35 7.60 3.39
CA PHE A 65 -14.04 7.27 4.78
C PHE A 65 -12.92 6.22 4.88
N ALA A 66 -12.97 5.14 4.08
CA ALA A 66 -11.91 4.15 4.05
C ALA A 66 -10.55 4.78 3.66
N LEU A 67 -10.57 5.69 2.68
CA LEU A 67 -9.38 6.43 2.27
C LEU A 67 -8.84 7.33 3.38
N VAL A 68 -9.71 8.03 4.13
CA VAL A 68 -9.30 8.87 5.27
C VAL A 68 -8.60 8.03 6.34
N PHE A 69 -9.17 6.89 6.73
CA PHE A 69 -8.51 5.99 7.70
C PHE A 69 -7.16 5.50 7.18
N HIS A 70 -7.07 5.15 5.91
CA HIS A 70 -5.79 4.78 5.30
C HIS A 70 -4.77 5.94 5.35
N ARG A 71 -5.20 7.18 5.05
CA ARG A 71 -4.34 8.36 5.11
C ARG A 71 -3.81 8.63 6.53
N VAL A 72 -4.64 8.45 7.54
CA VAL A 72 -4.21 8.56 8.94
C VAL A 72 -3.20 7.47 9.29
N ALA A 73 -3.43 6.22 8.84
CA ALA A 73 -2.48 5.14 9.05
C ALA A 73 -1.10 5.45 8.46
N LEU A 74 -1.03 6.12 7.30
CA LEU A 74 0.23 6.45 6.62
C LEU A 74 1.19 7.27 7.49
N ILE A 75 0.71 7.99 8.51
CA ILE A 75 1.54 8.76 9.46
C ILE A 75 2.60 7.86 10.09
N PHE A 76 2.23 6.62 10.44
CA PHE A 76 3.16 5.66 11.05
C PHE A 76 3.51 4.49 10.12
N LEU A 77 2.57 4.05 9.27
CA LEU A 77 2.75 2.91 8.37
C LEU A 77 3.98 3.07 7.47
N SER A 78 4.24 4.29 6.99
CA SER A 78 5.40 4.59 6.14
C SER A 78 6.75 4.34 6.81
N THR A 79 6.80 4.39 8.13
CA THR A 79 8.03 4.16 8.92
C THR A 79 8.28 2.69 9.21
N ILE A 80 7.24 1.85 9.12
CA ILE A 80 7.33 0.41 9.47
C ILE A 80 7.20 -0.52 8.25
N VAL A 81 7.09 0.00 7.05
CA VAL A 81 7.13 -0.78 5.79
C VAL A 81 8.60 -0.99 5.38
N PRO A 82 9.02 -2.23 5.01
CA PRO A 82 8.29 -3.49 5.09
C PRO A 82 8.30 -4.09 6.51
N SER A 83 7.18 -4.63 6.95
CA SER A 83 7.11 -5.35 8.22
C SER A 83 5.89 -6.28 8.29
N MET A 84 5.89 -7.18 9.29
CA MET A 84 4.71 -7.98 9.58
C MET A 84 3.50 -7.12 9.97
N PHE A 85 3.70 -5.97 10.61
CA PHE A 85 2.64 -5.05 11.01
C PHE A 85 1.99 -4.38 9.81
N SER A 86 2.77 -3.97 8.80
CA SER A 86 2.23 -3.42 7.56
C SER A 86 1.45 -4.47 6.77
N THR A 87 1.94 -5.71 6.74
CA THR A 87 1.24 -6.84 6.13
C THR A 87 -0.09 -7.12 6.82
N LEU A 88 -0.11 -7.12 8.16
CA LEU A 88 -1.34 -7.29 8.95
C LEU A 88 -2.33 -6.16 8.68
N TYR A 89 -1.86 -4.91 8.64
CA TYR A 89 -2.69 -3.76 8.31
C TYR A 89 -3.42 -3.92 6.98
N TYR A 90 -2.69 -4.28 5.91
CA TYR A 90 -3.30 -4.46 4.60
C TYR A 90 -4.31 -5.62 4.56
N LYS A 91 -4.04 -6.72 5.27
CA LYS A 91 -5.01 -7.81 5.44
C LYS A 91 -6.27 -7.34 6.15
N MET A 92 -6.16 -6.57 7.23
CA MET A 92 -7.32 -5.97 7.92
C MET A 92 -8.12 -5.07 6.98
N MET A 93 -7.45 -4.24 6.18
CA MET A 93 -8.09 -3.40 5.17
C MET A 93 -8.72 -4.19 4.02
N GLY A 94 -8.50 -5.48 3.93
CA GLY A 94 -9.15 -6.36 2.95
C GLY A 94 -8.33 -6.69 1.72
N LEU A 95 -7.01 -6.45 1.75
CA LEU A 95 -6.10 -6.92 0.70
C LEU A 95 -6.12 -8.46 0.65
N ASN A 96 -6.39 -9.00 -0.54
CA ASN A 96 -6.25 -10.42 -0.79
C ASN A 96 -4.80 -10.71 -1.20
N MET A 97 -4.07 -11.49 -0.39
CA MET A 97 -2.69 -11.82 -0.69
C MET A 97 -2.36 -13.28 -0.37
N GLY A 98 -1.56 -13.87 -1.25
CA GLY A 98 -0.98 -15.20 -1.06
C GLY A 98 0.14 -15.25 -0.04
N SER A 99 0.84 -16.37 -0.02
CA SER A 99 2.00 -16.61 0.85
C SER A 99 3.26 -15.95 0.29
N GLY A 100 4.20 -15.57 1.18
CA GLY A 100 5.51 -15.06 0.76
C GLY A 100 5.49 -13.70 0.06
N VAL A 101 4.39 -12.96 0.13
CA VAL A 101 4.28 -11.61 -0.46
C VAL A 101 5.13 -10.61 0.32
N ILE A 102 5.91 -9.81 -0.40
CA ILE A 102 6.73 -8.74 0.17
C ILE A 102 6.21 -7.38 -0.33
N ILE A 103 5.77 -6.53 0.61
CA ILE A 103 5.27 -5.19 0.31
C ILE A 103 6.25 -4.15 0.86
N ASN A 104 6.94 -3.46 -0.05
CA ASN A 104 7.96 -2.46 0.27
C ASN A 104 7.43 -1.02 0.13
N THR A 105 6.11 -0.84 0.07
CA THR A 105 5.48 0.47 -0.13
C THR A 105 4.28 0.67 0.77
N PRO A 106 4.05 1.87 1.31
CA PRO A 106 2.81 2.20 2.00
C PRO A 106 1.71 2.68 1.03
N ARG A 107 1.93 2.63 -0.28
CA ARG A 107 1.03 3.22 -1.30
C ARG A 107 0.16 2.18 -1.99
N ILE A 108 -0.45 1.27 -1.24
CA ILE A 108 -1.49 0.37 -1.75
C ILE A 108 -2.83 1.00 -1.42
N ASN A 109 -3.39 1.67 -2.42
CA ASN A 109 -4.69 2.33 -2.29
C ASN A 109 -5.81 1.34 -2.64
N ASP A 110 -6.89 1.37 -1.84
CA ASP A 110 -8.05 0.48 -2.03
C ASP A 110 -7.68 -1.02 -1.89
N ALA A 111 -7.04 -1.35 -0.79
CA ALA A 111 -6.63 -2.73 -0.47
C ALA A 111 -7.70 -3.81 -0.80
N PRO A 112 -9.03 -3.59 -0.57
CA PRO A 112 -10.07 -4.57 -0.91
C PRO A 112 -10.22 -4.85 -2.41
N MET A 113 -9.68 -3.98 -3.27
CA MET A 113 -9.73 -4.11 -4.73
C MET A 113 -8.48 -4.77 -5.31
N ILE A 114 -7.51 -5.16 -4.47
CA ILE A 114 -6.22 -5.63 -4.92
C ILE A 114 -6.05 -7.10 -4.50
N THR A 115 -5.60 -7.90 -5.45
CA THR A 115 -5.24 -9.31 -5.23
C THR A 115 -3.78 -9.53 -5.64
N LEU A 116 -3.01 -10.08 -4.71
CA LEU A 116 -1.60 -10.44 -4.91
C LEU A 116 -1.46 -11.96 -4.78
N GLY A 117 -0.89 -12.61 -5.79
CA GLY A 117 -0.56 -14.03 -5.75
C GLY A 117 0.60 -14.36 -4.82
N ASP A 118 0.96 -15.64 -4.72
CA ASP A 118 2.08 -16.09 -3.90
C ASP A 118 3.41 -15.52 -4.41
N GLY A 119 4.31 -15.15 -3.49
CA GLY A 119 5.64 -14.69 -3.81
C GLY A 119 5.73 -13.36 -4.56
N VAL A 120 4.65 -12.60 -4.65
CA VAL A 120 4.66 -11.27 -5.27
C VAL A 120 5.55 -10.31 -4.48
N VAL A 121 6.39 -9.56 -5.20
CA VAL A 121 7.23 -8.52 -4.61
C VAL A 121 6.80 -7.14 -5.13
N ILE A 122 6.43 -6.26 -4.21
CA ILE A 122 6.12 -4.86 -4.50
C ILE A 122 7.30 -4.00 -4.07
N GLY A 123 7.94 -3.35 -5.01
CA GLY A 123 9.11 -2.48 -4.79
C GLY A 123 8.77 -1.20 -4.05
N GLY A 124 9.82 -0.59 -3.48
CA GLY A 124 9.70 0.67 -2.74
C GLY A 124 9.05 1.78 -3.58
N GLU A 125 8.23 2.62 -2.94
CA GLU A 125 7.54 3.74 -3.60
C GLU A 125 6.60 3.35 -4.76
N ALA A 126 6.39 2.06 -5.05
CA ALA A 126 5.40 1.64 -6.03
C ALA A 126 4.00 2.02 -5.54
N THR A 127 3.14 2.46 -6.45
CA THR A 127 1.76 2.84 -6.15
C THR A 127 0.81 1.91 -6.87
N ILE A 128 -0.13 1.30 -6.13
CA ILE A 128 -1.17 0.45 -6.71
C ILE A 128 -2.52 1.09 -6.37
N ASN A 129 -3.28 1.41 -7.40
CA ASN A 129 -4.59 2.06 -7.27
C ASN A 129 -5.71 1.13 -7.70
N GLY A 130 -6.72 0.92 -6.84
CA GLY A 130 -7.96 0.24 -7.18
C GLY A 130 -9.07 1.20 -7.63
N HIS A 131 -8.79 2.52 -7.64
CA HIS A 131 -9.75 3.55 -8.05
C HIS A 131 -9.13 4.60 -8.95
N LEU A 132 -10.00 5.29 -9.67
CA LEU A 132 -9.72 6.58 -10.29
C LEU A 132 -10.99 7.44 -10.25
N VAL A 133 -10.83 8.76 -10.39
CA VAL A 133 -11.95 9.69 -10.55
C VAL A 133 -11.85 10.29 -11.94
N GLU A 134 -12.87 10.08 -12.75
CA GLU A 134 -12.95 10.63 -14.10
C GLU A 134 -14.40 10.97 -14.46
N GLN A 135 -14.61 12.00 -15.25
CA GLN A 135 -15.92 12.44 -15.73
C GLN A 135 -16.97 12.64 -14.61
N GLY A 136 -16.53 13.05 -13.41
CA GLY A 136 -17.43 13.28 -12.26
C GLY A 136 -17.88 12.01 -11.55
N GLU A 137 -17.26 10.86 -11.83
CA GLU A 137 -17.55 9.58 -11.21
C GLU A 137 -16.33 8.97 -10.54
N LEU A 138 -16.56 8.25 -9.44
CA LEU A 138 -15.61 7.32 -8.86
C LEU A 138 -15.67 6.00 -9.64
N VAL A 139 -14.56 5.60 -10.20
CA VAL A 139 -14.41 4.30 -10.87
C VAL A 139 -13.62 3.38 -9.96
N LEU A 140 -14.21 2.27 -9.55
CA LEU A 140 -13.56 1.20 -8.80
C LEU A 140 -13.31 0.03 -9.74
N ALA A 141 -12.05 -0.40 -9.88
CA ALA A 141 -11.67 -1.49 -10.75
C ALA A 141 -10.55 -2.34 -10.11
N PRO A 142 -10.79 -3.67 -9.97
CA PRO A 142 -9.83 -4.56 -9.32
C PRO A 142 -8.50 -4.62 -10.04
N VAL A 143 -7.42 -4.72 -9.25
CA VAL A 143 -6.07 -5.00 -9.73
C VAL A 143 -5.68 -6.39 -9.29
N THR A 144 -5.21 -7.22 -10.23
CA THR A 144 -4.70 -8.56 -9.96
C THR A 144 -3.23 -8.64 -10.35
N ILE A 145 -2.40 -9.20 -9.46
CA ILE A 145 -0.98 -9.44 -9.70
C ILE A 145 -0.72 -10.92 -9.47
N GLY A 146 -0.31 -11.62 -10.53
CA GLY A 146 -0.05 -13.06 -10.51
C GLY A 146 1.15 -13.45 -9.66
N SER A 147 1.17 -14.72 -9.24
CA SER A 147 2.23 -15.27 -8.40
C SER A 147 3.61 -15.09 -9.02
N GLY A 148 4.63 -14.88 -8.19
CA GLY A 148 6.02 -14.72 -8.62
C GLY A 148 6.35 -13.37 -9.28
N SER A 149 5.37 -12.50 -9.47
CA SER A 149 5.57 -11.24 -10.20
C SER A 149 6.30 -10.19 -9.38
N LEU A 150 7.07 -9.35 -10.06
CA LEU A 150 7.82 -8.24 -9.50
C LEU A 150 7.26 -6.90 -9.99
N ILE A 151 6.83 -6.06 -9.07
CA ILE A 151 6.46 -4.67 -9.34
C ILE A 151 7.62 -3.77 -8.92
N GLY A 152 8.30 -3.19 -9.91
CA GLY A 152 9.49 -2.37 -9.71
C GLY A 152 9.22 -1.11 -8.89
N GLY A 153 10.25 -0.65 -8.18
CA GLY A 153 10.15 0.54 -7.32
C GLY A 153 9.71 1.79 -8.07
N GLY A 154 8.88 2.61 -7.45
CA GLY A 154 8.36 3.85 -8.03
C GLY A 154 7.42 3.66 -9.21
N SER A 155 7.04 2.43 -9.57
CA SER A 155 6.05 2.18 -10.62
C SER A 155 4.64 2.53 -10.17
N VAL A 156 3.75 2.77 -11.12
CA VAL A 156 2.35 3.07 -10.86
C VAL A 156 1.48 2.08 -11.61
N ILE A 157 0.67 1.33 -10.87
CA ILE A 157 -0.31 0.40 -11.42
C ILE A 157 -1.69 1.04 -11.33
N GLN A 158 -2.31 1.25 -12.48
CA GLN A 158 -3.62 1.87 -12.56
C GLN A 158 -4.75 0.84 -12.41
N PRO A 159 -5.98 1.29 -12.04
CA PRO A 159 -7.13 0.43 -11.81
C PRO A 159 -7.47 -0.47 -12.99
N GLY A 160 -7.98 -1.67 -12.69
CA GLY A 160 -8.38 -2.65 -13.68
C GLY A 160 -7.23 -3.42 -14.34
N SER A 161 -5.97 -3.14 -13.97
CA SER A 161 -4.81 -3.82 -14.52
C SER A 161 -4.72 -5.28 -14.04
N LYS A 162 -4.37 -6.18 -14.96
CA LYS A 162 -4.14 -7.59 -14.69
C LYS A 162 -2.69 -7.92 -15.08
N ILE A 163 -1.89 -8.27 -14.10
CA ILE A 163 -0.48 -8.63 -14.27
C ILE A 163 -0.38 -10.13 -14.10
N GLY A 164 0.16 -10.80 -15.13
CA GLY A 164 0.32 -12.25 -15.19
C GLY A 164 1.32 -12.80 -14.18
N LYS A 165 1.46 -14.12 -14.11
CA LYS A 165 2.43 -14.81 -13.26
C LYS A 165 3.85 -14.53 -13.75
N ASP A 166 4.80 -14.47 -12.82
CA ASP A 166 6.23 -14.26 -13.12
C ASP A 166 6.51 -13.05 -14.03
N ALA A 167 5.55 -12.14 -14.15
CA ALA A 167 5.68 -10.92 -14.92
C ALA A 167 6.47 -9.85 -14.14
N ILE A 168 7.16 -8.98 -14.87
CA ILE A 168 7.97 -7.91 -14.30
C ILE A 168 7.47 -6.57 -14.82
N VAL A 169 7.10 -5.69 -13.90
CA VAL A 169 6.94 -4.26 -14.18
C VAL A 169 8.23 -3.56 -13.79
N ALA A 170 8.88 -2.93 -14.74
CA ALA A 170 10.14 -2.21 -14.50
C ALA A 170 9.95 -1.04 -13.54
N SER A 171 11.02 -0.66 -12.85
CA SER A 171 10.99 0.49 -11.95
C SER A 171 10.55 1.76 -12.69
N ARG A 172 9.74 2.60 -12.02
CA ARG A 172 9.18 3.86 -12.54
C ARG A 172 8.31 3.71 -13.79
N ALA A 173 7.86 2.49 -14.13
CA ALA A 173 6.90 2.31 -15.20
C ALA A 173 5.49 2.74 -14.77
N VAL A 174 4.69 3.22 -15.70
CA VAL A 174 3.27 3.54 -15.49
C VAL A 174 2.43 2.59 -16.32
N VAL A 175 1.81 1.63 -15.65
CA VAL A 175 0.87 0.67 -16.26
C VAL A 175 -0.50 1.34 -16.36
N PRO A 176 -1.01 1.60 -17.58
CA PRO A 176 -2.30 2.25 -17.77
C PRO A 176 -3.47 1.41 -17.23
N LYS A 177 -4.60 2.07 -16.99
CA LYS A 177 -5.85 1.42 -16.57
C LYS A 177 -6.25 0.31 -17.56
N TRP A 178 -6.78 -0.79 -17.00
CA TRP A 178 -7.22 -2.00 -17.76
C TRP A 178 -6.16 -2.67 -18.62
N THR A 179 -4.88 -2.41 -18.36
CA THR A 179 -3.80 -3.12 -19.06
C THR A 179 -3.75 -4.58 -18.60
N VAL A 180 -3.56 -5.47 -19.56
CA VAL A 180 -3.28 -6.88 -19.31
C VAL A 180 -1.83 -7.16 -19.69
N ILE A 181 -1.04 -7.56 -18.71
CA ILE A 181 0.35 -8.00 -18.90
C ILE A 181 0.35 -9.52 -18.86
N PRO A 182 0.76 -10.21 -19.92
CA PRO A 182 0.86 -11.67 -19.96
C PRO A 182 1.88 -12.24 -18.96
N ASP A 183 1.75 -13.55 -18.70
CA ASP A 183 2.67 -14.27 -17.82
C ASP A 183 4.12 -14.17 -18.36
N GLY A 184 5.09 -14.00 -17.49
CA GLY A 184 6.52 -13.97 -17.78
C GLY A 184 7.02 -12.76 -18.57
N GLU A 185 6.16 -11.84 -18.97
CA GLU A 185 6.59 -10.66 -19.72
C GLU A 185 7.18 -9.58 -18.82
N THR A 186 8.11 -8.79 -19.39
CA THR A 186 8.64 -7.59 -18.74
C THR A 186 8.11 -6.35 -19.45
N TRP A 187 7.49 -5.48 -18.67
CA TRP A 187 6.92 -4.22 -19.17
C TRP A 187 7.58 -3.01 -18.50
N GLY A 188 7.80 -1.94 -19.27
CA GLY A 188 8.44 -0.72 -18.78
C GLY A 188 8.08 0.52 -19.57
N GLY A 189 8.42 1.70 -19.02
CA GLY A 189 8.19 3.00 -19.64
C GLY A 189 6.92 3.70 -19.18
N ILE A 190 6.65 4.88 -19.76
CA ILE A 190 5.51 5.75 -19.49
C ILE A 190 4.88 6.18 -20.80
N PRO A 191 3.75 5.59 -21.24
CA PRO A 191 3.07 4.44 -20.65
C PRO A 191 3.88 3.15 -20.78
N ALA A 192 3.66 2.19 -19.87
CA ALA A 192 4.35 0.90 -19.91
C ALA A 192 3.98 0.11 -21.17
N LYS A 193 5.00 -0.47 -21.79
CA LYS A 193 4.89 -1.36 -22.95
C LYS A 193 5.76 -2.58 -22.73
N CYS A 194 5.46 -3.67 -23.43
CA CYS A 194 6.30 -4.86 -23.40
C CYS A 194 7.71 -4.50 -23.88
N ILE A 195 8.73 -4.81 -23.08
CA ILE A 195 10.15 -4.64 -23.43
C ILE A 195 10.86 -5.98 -23.55
N ARG A 196 10.26 -7.06 -23.03
CA ARG A 196 10.74 -8.44 -23.16
C ARG A 196 9.56 -9.40 -23.05
N LYS A 197 9.42 -10.31 -23.98
CA LYS A 197 8.42 -11.38 -23.97
C LYS A 197 8.80 -12.50 -22.99
N ALA A 198 7.86 -13.40 -22.71
CA ALA A 198 8.07 -14.53 -21.82
C ALA A 198 9.19 -15.48 -22.29
N ASP A 199 9.38 -15.61 -23.59
CA ASP A 199 10.46 -16.40 -24.21
C ASP A 199 11.84 -15.70 -24.17
N GLY A 200 11.93 -14.50 -23.59
CA GLY A 200 13.14 -13.70 -23.50
C GLY A 200 13.42 -12.82 -24.71
N THR A 201 12.63 -12.91 -25.77
CA THR A 201 12.81 -12.10 -26.99
C THR A 201 12.32 -10.66 -26.78
N LYS A 202 12.82 -9.73 -27.62
CA LYS A 202 12.28 -8.36 -27.66
C LYS A 202 11.01 -8.34 -28.51
N PRO A 203 10.01 -7.51 -28.11
CA PRO A 203 8.89 -7.25 -29.02
C PRO A 203 9.40 -6.58 -30.29
N GLY A 204 8.84 -6.99 -31.42
CA GLY A 204 9.16 -6.38 -32.74
C GLY A 204 8.59 -4.96 -32.84
#